data_fff8e5dfbda73716d6f8488c6b4b5a42
#
_entry.id   fff8e5dfbda73716d6f8488c6b4b5a42
#
_cell.length_a   1.000
_cell.length_b   1.000
_cell.length_c   1.000
_cell.angle_alpha   90.00
_cell.angle_beta   90.00
_cell.angle_gamma   90.00
#
_symmetry.space_group_name_H-M   'P 1'
#
loop_
_entity.id
_entity.type
_entity.pdbx_description
1 polymer ?
#
loop_
_entity_poly.entity_id
_entity_poly.type
_entity_poly.pdbx_seq_one_letter_code
_entity_poly.pdbx_strand_id
1 'polypeptide(L)'
;MYNCVDKNIFILFQINDALFPIAYSHSYGLETYIQKNLVRDVDSAYEYLKSNLMSNFLYSELLSIYLAYEYASRNNTKGIIKIDNILNNSKSSREVRIASQKLGSRFIKTLLSTEINYKNNNFLDYVNKSKNNLPTHTVAYGVFCQS
;
A
#
# COMPACT_ATOMS: atom_id res chain seq x y z
N MET A 1 -21.27 5.71 23.75
CA MET A 1 -21.41 4.70 22.68
C MET A 1 -20.46 5.13 21.56
N TYR A 2 -19.26 4.59 21.51
CA TYR A 2 -18.32 4.91 20.44
C TYR A 2 -18.83 4.21 19.18
N ASN A 3 -19.18 4.97 18.16
CA ASN A 3 -19.57 4.41 16.87
C ASN A 3 -18.34 3.78 16.24
N CYS A 4 -18.35 2.45 16.12
CA CYS A 4 -17.35 1.72 15.40
C CYS A 4 -17.34 2.21 13.94
N VAL A 5 -16.16 2.53 13.42
CA VAL A 5 -16.02 3.02 12.04
C VAL A 5 -16.28 1.88 11.07
N ASP A 6 -17.18 2.11 10.12
CA ASP A 6 -17.41 1.17 9.02
C ASP A 6 -16.14 1.04 8.18
N LYS A 7 -15.68 -0.20 7.98
CA LYS A 7 -14.47 -0.51 7.24
C LYS A 7 -14.50 0.03 5.80
N ASN A 8 -15.64 -0.02 5.13
CA ASN A 8 -15.77 0.46 3.76
C ASN A 8 -15.63 1.98 3.69
N ILE A 9 -16.17 2.70 4.68
CA ILE A 9 -16.00 4.15 4.82
C ILE A 9 -14.52 4.46 5.06
N PHE A 10 -13.84 3.69 5.94
CA PHE A 10 -12.41 3.85 6.18
C PHE A 10 -11.59 3.64 4.90
N ILE A 11 -11.88 2.60 4.11
CA ILE A 11 -11.22 2.34 2.83
C ILE A 11 -11.45 3.50 1.85
N LEU A 12 -12.68 4.03 1.78
CA LEU A 12 -13.01 5.17 0.91
C LEU A 12 -12.20 6.41 1.29
N PHE A 13 -12.11 6.73 2.57
CA PHE A 13 -11.29 7.86 3.04
C PHE A 13 -9.81 7.64 2.78
N GLN A 14 -9.33 6.41 2.91
CA GLN A 14 -7.93 6.07 2.62
C GLN A 14 -7.59 6.24 1.13
N ILE A 15 -8.47 5.80 0.23
CA ILE A 15 -8.30 5.98 -1.23
C ILE A 15 -8.24 7.46 -1.60
N ASN A 16 -9.01 8.31 -0.92
CA ASN A 16 -9.00 9.76 -1.13
C ASN A 16 -7.90 10.50 -0.36
N ASP A 17 -6.93 9.78 0.22
CA ASP A 17 -5.87 10.36 1.06
C ASP A 17 -6.35 11.22 2.24
N ALA A 18 -7.63 11.07 2.64
CA ALA A 18 -8.22 11.91 3.68
C ALA A 18 -7.70 11.59 5.09
N LEU A 19 -7.23 10.35 5.33
CA LEU A 19 -6.75 9.92 6.65
C LEU A 19 -5.27 10.20 6.85
N PHE A 20 -4.45 9.98 5.84
CA PHE A 20 -3.09 10.49 5.75
C PHE A 20 -2.63 10.52 4.29
N PRO A 21 -2.13 11.66 3.84
CA PRO A 21 -1.71 11.82 2.45
C PRO A 21 -0.46 10.99 2.19
N ILE A 22 -0.57 10.01 1.28
CA ILE A 22 0.54 9.14 0.87
C ILE A 22 1.30 9.79 -0.28
N ALA A 23 0.59 10.43 -1.21
CA ALA A 23 1.13 10.97 -2.44
C ALA A 23 1.65 12.40 -2.32
N TYR A 24 1.30 13.13 -1.29
CA TYR A 24 1.55 14.58 -1.18
C TYR A 24 3.05 14.96 -1.19
N SER A 25 3.94 14.08 -0.77
CA SER A 25 5.38 14.38 -0.69
C SER A 25 6.25 13.63 -1.70
N HIS A 26 5.65 12.81 -2.58
CA HIS A 26 6.40 11.97 -3.50
C HIS A 26 5.79 11.99 -4.90
N SER A 27 6.39 12.78 -5.80
CA SER A 27 5.99 12.84 -7.21
C SER A 27 6.42 11.62 -8.05
N TYR A 28 7.13 10.67 -7.45
CA TYR A 28 7.70 9.49 -8.14
C TYR A 28 8.50 9.85 -9.42
N GLY A 29 9.16 11.02 -9.39
CA GLY A 29 9.98 11.50 -10.50
C GLY A 29 9.25 12.40 -11.48
N LEU A 30 7.94 12.61 -11.37
CA LEU A 30 7.17 13.47 -12.28
C LEU A 30 7.77 14.88 -12.42
N GLU A 31 8.16 15.48 -11.30
CA GLU A 31 8.82 16.81 -11.30
C GLU A 31 10.07 16.84 -12.16
N THR A 32 10.89 15.79 -12.12
CA THR A 32 12.09 15.67 -12.96
C THR A 32 11.74 15.60 -14.44
N TYR A 33 10.66 14.88 -14.79
CA TYR A 33 10.18 14.78 -16.17
C TYR A 33 9.64 16.12 -16.67
N ILE A 34 8.94 16.86 -15.81
CA ILE A 34 8.48 18.24 -16.13
C ILE A 34 9.67 19.18 -16.31
N GLN A 35 10.64 19.17 -15.40
CA GLN A 35 11.85 20.01 -15.49
C GLN A 35 12.68 19.73 -16.75
N LYS A 36 12.71 18.47 -17.19
CA LYS A 36 13.36 18.05 -18.43
C LYS A 36 12.50 18.26 -19.68
N ASN A 37 11.33 18.86 -19.55
CA ASN A 37 10.38 19.12 -20.63
C ASN A 37 9.93 17.83 -21.37
N LEU A 38 9.96 16.68 -20.68
CA LEU A 38 9.47 15.40 -21.18
C LEU A 38 7.96 15.25 -20.95
N VAL A 39 7.44 15.86 -19.88
CA VAL A 39 6.01 16.05 -19.61
C VAL A 39 5.73 17.55 -19.68
N ARG A 40 5.02 17.99 -20.72
CA ARG A 40 4.79 19.41 -21.07
C ARG A 40 3.33 19.76 -21.38
N ASP A 41 2.49 18.74 -21.63
CA ASP A 41 1.10 18.86 -22.01
C ASP A 41 0.31 17.66 -21.50
N VAL A 42 -1.02 17.64 -21.74
CA VAL A 42 -1.91 16.59 -21.28
C VAL A 42 -1.56 15.25 -21.90
N ASP A 43 -1.19 15.21 -23.16
CA ASP A 43 -0.89 13.96 -23.89
C ASP A 43 0.38 13.32 -23.34
N SER A 44 1.44 14.07 -23.16
CA SER A 44 2.69 13.57 -22.56
C SER A 44 2.51 13.19 -21.08
N ALA A 45 1.64 13.87 -20.34
CA ALA A 45 1.27 13.48 -18.99
C ALA A 45 0.49 12.15 -18.96
N TYR A 46 -0.45 11.97 -19.89
CA TYR A 46 -1.18 10.72 -20.04
C TYR A 46 -0.26 9.54 -20.35
N GLU A 47 0.65 9.68 -21.32
CA GLU A 47 1.60 8.61 -21.66
C GLU A 47 2.57 8.30 -20.50
N TYR A 48 3.00 9.30 -19.74
CA TYR A 48 3.80 9.10 -18.54
C TYR A 48 3.03 8.26 -17.49
N LEU A 49 1.79 8.63 -17.18
CA LEU A 49 0.95 7.92 -16.22
C LEU A 49 0.66 6.49 -16.70
N LYS A 50 0.27 6.33 -17.96
CA LYS A 50 0.00 5.03 -18.56
C LYS A 50 1.22 4.11 -18.50
N SER A 51 2.39 4.62 -18.87
CA SER A 51 3.64 3.86 -18.80
C SER A 51 3.95 3.40 -17.38
N ASN A 52 3.85 4.28 -16.39
CA ASN A 52 4.08 3.93 -14.99
C ASN A 52 3.08 2.91 -14.46
N LEU A 53 1.78 3.08 -14.78
CA LEU A 53 0.73 2.15 -14.35
C LEU A 53 0.93 0.76 -14.97
N MET A 54 1.18 0.69 -16.26
CA MET A 54 1.22 -0.58 -16.99
C MET A 54 2.55 -1.32 -16.87
N SER A 55 3.64 -0.65 -16.50
CA SER A 55 4.94 -1.30 -16.34
C SER A 55 5.25 -1.65 -14.90
N ASN A 56 5.44 -0.66 -14.06
CA ASN A 56 5.95 -0.88 -12.71
C ASN A 56 4.82 -1.10 -11.69
N PHE A 57 3.81 -0.21 -11.71
CA PHE A 57 2.79 -0.20 -10.68
C PHE A 57 1.90 -1.46 -10.71
N LEU A 58 1.52 -1.91 -11.92
CA LEU A 58 0.68 -3.08 -12.12
C LEU A 58 1.37 -4.36 -11.60
N TYR A 59 2.64 -4.56 -11.93
CA TYR A 59 3.38 -5.79 -11.63
C TYR A 59 4.08 -5.80 -10.27
N SER A 60 4.13 -4.67 -9.57
CA SER A 60 4.68 -4.60 -8.21
C SER A 60 3.61 -4.28 -7.18
N GLU A 61 3.11 -3.05 -7.19
CA GLU A 61 2.24 -2.56 -6.12
C GLU A 61 0.83 -3.18 -6.18
N LEU A 62 0.16 -3.13 -7.34
CA LEU A 62 -1.20 -3.68 -7.48
C LEU A 62 -1.21 -5.20 -7.37
N LEU A 63 -0.22 -5.87 -7.97
CA LEU A 63 -0.09 -7.32 -7.83
C LEU A 63 0.13 -7.74 -6.38
N SER A 64 0.93 -6.99 -5.60
CA SER A 64 1.15 -7.29 -4.20
C SER A 64 -0.11 -7.12 -3.35
N ILE A 65 -0.95 -6.11 -3.64
CA ILE A 65 -2.26 -5.93 -2.99
C ILE A 65 -3.15 -7.14 -3.27
N TYR A 66 -3.27 -7.51 -4.54
CA TYR A 66 -4.08 -8.64 -4.97
C TYR A 66 -3.64 -9.96 -4.32
N LEU A 67 -2.36 -10.27 -4.39
CA LEU A 67 -1.83 -11.51 -3.81
C LEU A 67 -1.96 -11.53 -2.27
N ALA A 68 -1.76 -10.40 -1.61
CA ALA A 68 -1.96 -10.30 -0.17
C ALA A 68 -3.42 -10.55 0.22
N TYR A 69 -4.38 -9.99 -0.53
CA TYR A 69 -5.80 -10.25 -0.37
C TYR A 69 -6.12 -11.75 -0.56
N GLU A 70 -5.62 -12.36 -1.64
CA GLU A 70 -5.84 -13.78 -1.94
C GLU A 70 -5.23 -14.72 -0.87
N TYR A 71 -4.01 -14.42 -0.39
CA TYR A 71 -3.43 -15.21 0.69
C TYR A 71 -4.17 -15.03 2.02
N ALA A 72 -4.65 -13.82 2.30
CA ALA A 72 -5.47 -13.54 3.48
C ALA A 72 -6.80 -14.30 3.42
N SER A 73 -7.47 -14.34 2.27
CA SER A 73 -8.74 -15.09 2.09
C SER A 73 -8.61 -16.60 2.36
N ARG A 74 -7.38 -17.13 2.22
CA ARG A 74 -7.03 -18.53 2.48
C ARG A 74 -6.39 -18.75 3.85
N ASN A 75 -6.37 -17.75 4.73
CA ASN A 75 -5.71 -17.77 6.04
C ASN A 75 -4.20 -18.12 5.95
N ASN A 76 -3.56 -17.82 4.82
CA ASN A 76 -2.16 -18.16 4.56
C ASN A 76 -1.22 -17.01 4.94
N THR A 77 -1.03 -16.76 6.23
CA THR A 77 -0.13 -15.71 6.73
C THR A 77 1.33 -15.89 6.26
N LYS A 78 1.80 -17.14 6.07
CA LYS A 78 3.15 -17.38 5.55
C LYS A 78 3.29 -16.86 4.12
N GLY A 79 2.27 -17.04 3.28
CA GLY A 79 2.23 -16.50 1.92
C GLY A 79 2.26 -14.97 1.92
N ILE A 80 1.52 -14.32 2.80
CA ILE A 80 1.51 -12.86 2.95
C ILE A 80 2.91 -12.34 3.29
N ILE A 81 3.58 -12.92 4.29
CA ILE A 81 4.95 -12.53 4.69
C ILE A 81 5.94 -12.76 3.54
N LYS A 82 5.77 -13.84 2.77
CA LYS A 82 6.61 -14.10 1.60
C LYS A 82 6.48 -13.00 0.54
N ILE A 83 5.25 -12.57 0.23
CA ILE A 83 5.02 -11.47 -0.73
C ILE A 83 5.61 -10.16 -0.21
N ASP A 84 5.44 -9.86 1.07
CA ASP A 84 6.01 -8.67 1.70
C ASP A 84 7.56 -8.63 1.57
N ASN A 85 8.21 -9.75 1.83
CA ASN A 85 9.65 -9.88 1.66
C ASN A 85 10.09 -9.74 0.19
N ILE A 86 9.36 -10.35 -0.76
CA ILE A 86 9.64 -10.23 -2.19
C ILE A 86 9.54 -8.76 -2.61
N LEU A 87 8.44 -8.08 -2.25
CA LEU A 87 8.22 -6.68 -2.60
C LEU A 87 9.30 -5.76 -2.00
N ASN A 88 9.66 -5.96 -0.73
CA ASN A 88 10.72 -5.22 -0.09
C ASN A 88 12.06 -5.37 -0.83
N ASN A 89 12.40 -6.60 -1.23
CA ASN A 89 13.67 -6.89 -1.90
C ASN A 89 13.68 -6.48 -3.37
N SER A 90 12.52 -6.37 -4.03
CA SER A 90 12.41 -5.90 -5.41
C SER A 90 12.67 -4.40 -5.58
N LYS A 91 12.51 -3.62 -4.50
CA LYS A 91 12.77 -2.18 -4.53
C LYS A 91 14.28 -1.93 -4.53
N SER A 92 14.83 -1.51 -5.68
CA SER A 92 16.26 -1.28 -5.87
C SER A 92 16.78 -0.10 -5.03
N SER A 93 16.03 1.00 -4.95
CA SER A 93 16.39 2.14 -4.12
C SER A 93 16.11 1.86 -2.64
N ARG A 94 17.13 2.10 -1.79
CA ARG A 94 17.00 2.01 -0.33
C ARG A 94 15.96 3.01 0.19
N GLU A 95 15.92 4.21 -0.35
CA GLU A 95 15.02 5.30 0.05
C GLU A 95 13.57 4.91 -0.21
N VAL A 96 13.26 4.38 -1.40
CA VAL A 96 11.93 3.92 -1.78
C VAL A 96 11.49 2.75 -0.89
N ARG A 97 12.39 1.82 -0.58
CA ARG A 97 12.12 0.71 0.32
C ARG A 97 11.77 1.19 1.73
N ILE A 98 12.59 2.08 2.31
CA ILE A 98 12.36 2.65 3.65
C ILE A 98 11.05 3.46 3.66
N ALA A 99 10.76 4.23 2.62
CA ALA A 99 9.52 4.98 2.51
C ALA A 99 8.30 4.05 2.54
N SER A 100 8.32 2.97 1.73
CA SER A 100 7.25 1.97 1.69
C SER A 100 7.03 1.30 3.05
N GLN A 101 8.09 0.96 3.76
CA GLN A 101 8.04 0.36 5.11
C GLN A 101 7.48 1.34 6.15
N LYS A 102 7.91 2.60 6.11
CA LYS A 102 7.38 3.65 7.00
C LYS A 102 5.89 3.87 6.78
N LEU A 103 5.46 3.90 5.52
CA LEU A 103 4.04 4.03 5.16
C LEU A 103 3.23 2.83 5.66
N GLY A 104 3.72 1.61 5.45
CA GLY A 104 3.07 0.39 5.94
C GLY A 104 2.95 0.36 7.46
N SER A 105 4.03 0.69 8.16
CA SER A 105 4.04 0.76 9.62
C SER A 105 3.08 1.83 10.15
N ARG A 106 3.02 3.00 9.50
CA ARG A 106 2.10 4.08 9.87
C ARG A 106 0.64 3.69 9.61
N PHE A 107 0.37 3.07 8.47
CA PHE A 107 -0.95 2.54 8.14
C PHE A 107 -1.46 1.55 9.19
N ILE A 108 -0.65 0.56 9.54
CA ILE A 108 -0.98 -0.42 10.59
C ILE A 108 -1.24 0.28 11.92
N LYS A 109 -0.38 1.22 12.32
CA LYS A 109 -0.56 1.96 13.58
C LYS A 109 -1.86 2.74 13.60
N THR A 110 -2.22 3.39 12.49
CA THR A 110 -3.50 4.12 12.36
C THR A 110 -4.69 3.15 12.50
N LEU A 111 -4.65 2.01 11.82
CA LEU A 111 -5.71 1.00 11.92
C LEU A 111 -5.88 0.45 13.35
N LEU A 112 -4.77 0.16 14.03
CA LEU A 112 -4.81 -0.33 15.41
C LEU A 112 -5.29 0.72 16.43
N SER A 113 -5.18 2.00 16.12
CA SER A 113 -5.71 3.10 16.96
C SER A 113 -7.16 3.47 16.64
N THR A 114 -7.74 2.88 15.61
CA THR A 114 -9.13 3.12 15.18
C THR A 114 -9.98 1.91 15.54
N GLU A 115 -11.14 2.12 16.12
CA GLU A 115 -12.11 1.04 16.43
C GLU A 115 -12.79 0.58 15.13
N ILE A 116 -12.21 -0.42 14.48
CA ILE A 116 -12.72 -1.01 13.24
C ILE A 116 -13.20 -2.44 13.52
N ASN A 117 -14.38 -2.79 13.02
CA ASN A 117 -14.87 -4.17 13.04
C ASN A 117 -14.23 -4.97 11.91
N TYR A 118 -13.37 -5.91 12.28
CA TYR A 118 -12.82 -6.90 11.34
C TYR A 118 -13.76 -8.09 11.19
N LYS A 119 -13.94 -8.57 9.97
CA LYS A 119 -14.73 -9.79 9.70
C LYS A 119 -14.01 -11.06 10.14
N ASN A 120 -12.68 -11.01 10.23
CA ASN A 120 -11.80 -12.10 10.64
C ASN A 120 -10.51 -11.56 11.25
N ASN A 121 -9.67 -12.46 11.78
CA ASN A 121 -8.43 -12.08 12.46
C ASN A 121 -7.20 -11.98 11.54
N ASN A 122 -7.34 -12.10 10.23
CA ASN A 122 -6.21 -12.19 9.30
C ASN A 122 -5.28 -10.99 9.37
N PHE A 123 -5.84 -9.79 9.50
CA PHE A 123 -5.03 -8.58 9.65
C PHE A 123 -4.24 -8.57 10.97
N LEU A 124 -4.88 -8.90 12.08
CA LEU A 124 -4.23 -8.94 13.39
C LEU A 124 -3.15 -10.02 13.45
N ASP A 125 -3.39 -11.19 12.86
CA ASP A 125 -2.42 -12.27 12.74
C ASP A 125 -1.21 -11.87 11.89
N TYR A 126 -1.45 -11.17 10.77
CA TYR A 126 -0.38 -10.61 9.95
C TYR A 126 0.45 -9.60 10.74
N VAL A 127 -0.19 -8.65 11.40
CA VAL A 127 0.49 -7.63 12.22
C VAL A 127 1.35 -8.28 13.31
N ASN A 128 0.82 -9.26 14.03
CA ASN A 128 1.55 -9.96 15.09
C ASN A 128 2.78 -10.72 14.57
N LYS A 129 2.67 -11.36 13.40
CA LYS A 129 3.77 -12.12 12.79
C LYS A 129 4.78 -11.22 12.06
N SER A 130 4.39 -10.03 11.63
CA SER A 130 5.27 -9.08 10.95
C SER A 130 6.02 -8.13 11.89
N LYS A 131 5.92 -8.30 13.22
CA LYS A 131 6.59 -7.42 14.21
C LYS A 131 8.09 -7.26 13.99
N ASN A 132 8.75 -8.28 13.46
CA ASN A 132 10.20 -8.27 13.15
C ASN A 132 10.50 -7.94 11.69
N ASN A 133 9.50 -7.85 10.83
CA ASN A 133 9.61 -7.48 9.42
C ASN A 133 8.92 -6.15 9.24
N LEU A 134 9.58 -5.22 8.56
CA LEU A 134 8.98 -3.91 8.26
C LEU A 134 7.94 -4.09 7.13
N PRO A 135 6.63 -4.02 7.46
CA PRO A 135 5.56 -4.28 6.50
C PRO A 135 5.52 -3.23 5.41
N THR A 136 5.29 -3.62 4.16
CA THR A 136 5.03 -2.68 3.08
C THR A 136 3.56 -2.22 3.11
N HIS A 137 3.33 -0.98 2.68
CA HIS A 137 1.98 -0.41 2.70
C HIS A 137 0.98 -1.22 1.88
N THR A 138 1.34 -1.62 0.67
CA THR A 138 0.45 -2.31 -0.26
C THR A 138 0.05 -3.70 0.24
N VAL A 139 0.98 -4.45 0.82
CA VAL A 139 0.67 -5.76 1.42
C VAL A 139 -0.24 -5.59 2.63
N ALA A 140 0.08 -4.67 3.54
CA ALA A 140 -0.77 -4.37 4.70
C ALA A 140 -2.19 -3.96 4.27
N TYR A 141 -2.30 -3.14 3.22
CA TYR A 141 -3.59 -2.71 2.67
C TYR A 141 -4.39 -3.88 2.08
N GLY A 142 -3.76 -4.76 1.29
CA GLY A 142 -4.41 -5.94 0.73
C GLY A 142 -4.97 -6.88 1.80
N VAL A 143 -4.20 -7.13 2.86
CA VAL A 143 -4.65 -7.95 4.00
C VAL A 143 -5.82 -7.27 4.73
N PHE A 144 -5.71 -5.96 4.96
CA PHE A 144 -6.78 -5.19 5.60
C PHE A 144 -8.09 -5.21 4.80
N CYS A 145 -8.02 -5.07 3.48
CA CYS A 145 -9.21 -5.12 2.61
C CYS A 145 -9.95 -6.45 2.72
N GLN A 146 -9.25 -7.56 2.96
CA GLN A 146 -9.85 -8.88 3.12
C GLN A 146 -10.44 -9.09 4.52
N SER A 147 -9.85 -8.50 5.56
CA SER A 147 -10.27 -8.66 6.96
C SER A 147 -11.51 -7.85 7.26
#